data_3cc9e5db7c1004210f4141c36e5b4174
#
_entry.id   3cc9e5db7c1004210f4141c36e5b4174
#
_cell.length_a   1.000
_cell.length_b   1.000
_cell.length_c   1.000
_cell.angle_alpha   90.00
_cell.angle_beta   90.00
_cell.angle_gamma   90.00
#
_symmetry.space_group_name_H-M   'P 1'
#
loop_
_entity.id
_entity.type
_entity.pdbx_description
1 polymer ?
#
loop_
_entity_poly.entity_id
_entity_poly.type
_entity_poly.pdbx_seq_one_letter_code
_entity_poly.pdbx_strand_id
1 'polypeptide(L)'
;MLKDRNLSRSSENGVTLIEMVVVIIILAIALTTVTQLISQNTVSGANTLDETKAIELAQSYLGEIKAKRYDENSPSGGVPPCDGVSGAGACTADTDAALGPDSGESSRALFDDVDDFDDLDEGSGSGNALLDAEGNSRTGYENFRVQVQV
;
A
#
# COMPACT_ATOMS: atom_id res chain seq x y z
N MET A 1 37.99 -4.88 -77.05
CA MET A 1 36.67 -5.37 -76.66
C MET A 1 36.32 -4.64 -75.37
N LEU A 2 35.72 -3.46 -75.45
CA LEU A 2 35.32 -2.65 -74.32
C LEU A 2 33.88 -2.98 -73.97
N LYS A 3 33.65 -3.46 -72.74
CA LYS A 3 32.34 -3.88 -72.20
C LYS A 3 31.70 -2.65 -71.54
N ASP A 4 30.72 -2.07 -72.22
CA ASP A 4 29.92 -0.96 -71.65
C ASP A 4 29.20 -1.41 -70.39
N ARG A 5 29.56 -0.80 -69.27
CA ARG A 5 28.79 -0.90 -68.03
C ARG A 5 27.62 0.06 -68.09
N ASN A 6 26.45 -0.51 -68.31
CA ASN A 6 25.18 0.19 -68.21
C ASN A 6 24.93 0.50 -66.71
N LEU A 7 25.21 1.70 -66.27
CA LEU A 7 24.87 2.21 -64.93
C LEU A 7 23.38 2.56 -64.96
N SER A 8 22.57 1.67 -64.40
CA SER A 8 21.18 1.93 -64.12
C SER A 8 21.09 3.11 -63.15
N ARG A 9 20.68 4.27 -63.64
CA ARG A 9 20.29 5.44 -62.83
C ARG A 9 19.00 5.05 -62.11
N SER A 10 19.07 4.77 -60.83
CA SER A 10 17.89 4.78 -59.96
C SER A 10 17.31 6.19 -59.93
N SER A 11 16.06 6.30 -60.39
CA SER A 11 15.29 7.53 -60.28
C SER A 11 15.03 7.82 -58.79
N GLU A 12 15.73 8.77 -58.23
CA GLU A 12 15.42 9.28 -56.89
C GLU A 12 14.17 10.18 -57.00
N ASN A 13 13.05 9.66 -56.53
CA ASN A 13 11.82 10.44 -56.42
C ASN A 13 11.98 11.41 -55.24
N GLY A 14 12.07 12.70 -55.48
CA GLY A 14 12.09 13.74 -54.47
C GLY A 14 10.76 13.79 -53.72
N VAL A 15 10.80 13.94 -52.38
CA VAL A 15 9.62 14.15 -51.56
C VAL A 15 8.98 15.48 -51.88
N THR A 16 7.67 15.50 -52.10
CA THR A 16 6.92 16.73 -52.38
C THR A 16 6.69 17.53 -51.10
N LEU A 17 6.55 18.85 -51.22
CA LEU A 17 6.29 19.74 -50.07
C LEU A 17 4.99 19.35 -49.36
N ILE A 18 3.96 18.94 -50.10
CA ILE A 18 2.68 18.50 -49.54
C ILE A 18 2.84 17.20 -48.69
N GLU A 19 3.67 16.28 -49.14
CA GLU A 19 3.95 15.01 -48.43
C GLU A 19 4.64 15.28 -47.09
N MET A 20 5.62 16.20 -47.05
CA MET A 20 6.27 16.61 -45.81
C MET A 20 5.28 17.26 -44.84
N VAL A 21 4.36 18.12 -45.30
CA VAL A 21 3.35 18.73 -44.43
C VAL A 21 2.41 17.68 -43.84
N VAL A 22 1.96 16.73 -44.67
CA VAL A 22 1.08 15.64 -44.18
C VAL A 22 1.79 14.77 -43.16
N VAL A 23 3.05 14.43 -43.39
CA VAL A 23 3.84 13.61 -42.45
C VAL A 23 4.01 14.34 -41.09
N ILE A 24 4.30 15.63 -41.09
CA ILE A 24 4.45 16.42 -39.87
C ILE A 24 3.13 16.47 -39.09
N ILE A 25 1.99 16.63 -39.74
CA ILE A 25 0.68 16.65 -39.12
C ILE A 25 0.38 15.28 -38.46
N ILE A 26 0.63 14.19 -39.18
CA ILE A 26 0.41 12.82 -38.63
C ILE A 26 1.32 12.56 -37.42
N LEU A 27 2.59 12.94 -37.50
CA LEU A 27 3.54 12.80 -36.41
C LEU A 27 3.14 13.64 -35.19
N ALA A 28 2.66 14.87 -35.40
CA ALA A 28 2.19 15.70 -34.28
C ALA A 28 1.02 15.07 -33.54
N ILE A 29 0.04 14.54 -34.27
CA ILE A 29 -1.10 13.82 -33.67
C ILE A 29 -0.62 12.54 -32.93
N ALA A 30 0.25 11.76 -33.56
CA ALA A 30 0.78 10.53 -32.96
C ALA A 30 1.56 10.80 -31.66
N LEU A 31 2.40 11.83 -31.63
CA LEU A 31 3.17 12.20 -30.44
C LEU A 31 2.28 12.62 -29.27
N THR A 32 1.22 13.40 -29.53
CA THR A 32 0.31 13.84 -28.47
C THR A 32 -0.43 12.66 -27.84
N THR A 33 -0.89 11.69 -28.61
CA THR A 33 -1.58 10.50 -28.11
C THR A 33 -0.65 9.60 -27.28
N VAL A 34 0.58 9.38 -27.73
CA VAL A 34 1.58 8.60 -26.98
C VAL A 34 1.91 9.24 -25.64
N THR A 35 2.07 10.57 -25.60
CA THR A 35 2.36 11.28 -24.35
C THR A 35 1.22 11.14 -23.33
N GLN A 36 -0.03 11.21 -23.77
CA GLN A 36 -1.19 11.01 -22.90
C GLN A 36 -1.25 9.60 -22.31
N LEU A 37 -0.99 8.58 -23.12
CA LEU A 37 -0.97 7.18 -22.68
C LEU A 37 0.12 6.94 -21.61
N ILE A 38 1.31 7.49 -21.79
CA ILE A 38 2.39 7.37 -20.81
C ILE A 38 1.99 8.02 -19.48
N SER A 39 1.43 9.23 -19.51
CA SER A 39 0.96 9.93 -18.30
C SER A 39 -0.09 9.12 -17.54
N GLN A 40 -1.09 8.56 -18.21
CA GLN A 40 -2.14 7.77 -17.58
C GLN A 40 -1.57 6.49 -16.92
N ASN A 41 -0.67 5.80 -17.61
CA ASN A 41 -0.04 4.59 -17.09
C ASN A 41 0.82 4.87 -15.84
N THR A 42 1.51 6.01 -15.81
CA THR A 42 2.33 6.38 -14.64
C THR A 42 1.47 6.65 -13.41
N VAL A 43 0.37 7.39 -13.55
CA VAL A 43 -0.57 7.67 -12.45
C VAL A 43 -1.25 6.39 -11.96
N SER A 44 -1.70 5.54 -12.89
CA SER A 44 -2.33 4.26 -12.54
C SER A 44 -1.37 3.33 -11.81
N GLY A 45 -0.10 3.28 -12.23
CA GLY A 45 0.93 2.48 -11.57
C GLY A 45 1.23 2.94 -10.14
N ALA A 46 1.26 4.25 -9.89
CA ALA A 46 1.44 4.80 -8.54
C ALA A 46 0.28 4.42 -7.62
N ASN A 47 -0.96 4.56 -8.08
CA ASN A 47 -2.14 4.19 -7.31
C ASN A 47 -2.17 2.70 -6.95
N THR A 48 -1.78 1.82 -7.88
CA THR A 48 -1.72 0.38 -7.61
C THR A 48 -0.64 0.04 -6.57
N LEU A 49 0.48 0.74 -6.57
CA LEU A 49 1.53 0.56 -5.56
C LEU A 49 1.03 0.98 -4.17
N ASP A 50 0.36 2.12 -4.08
CA ASP A 50 -0.19 2.61 -2.81
C ASP A 50 -1.28 1.67 -2.28
N GLU A 51 -2.16 1.15 -3.14
CA GLU A 51 -3.16 0.14 -2.76
C GLU A 51 -2.50 -1.15 -2.24
N THR A 52 -1.47 -1.63 -2.91
CA THR A 52 -0.72 -2.82 -2.47
C THR A 52 -0.09 -2.60 -1.10
N LYS A 53 0.55 -1.45 -0.88
CA LYS A 53 1.12 -1.08 0.42
C LYS A 53 0.06 -0.95 1.52
N ALA A 54 -1.10 -0.40 1.20
CA ALA A 54 -2.20 -0.30 2.16
C ALA A 54 -2.69 -1.69 2.61
N ILE A 55 -2.84 -2.61 1.66
CA ILE A 55 -3.23 -4.00 1.96
C ILE A 55 -2.15 -4.71 2.81
N GLU A 56 -0.88 -4.56 2.45
CA GLU A 56 0.24 -5.13 3.19
C GLU A 56 0.26 -4.61 4.64
N LEU A 57 0.10 -3.30 4.81
CA LEU A 57 0.06 -2.66 6.12
C LEU A 57 -1.13 -3.18 6.95
N ALA A 58 -2.32 -3.21 6.38
CA ALA A 58 -3.53 -3.72 7.04
C ALA A 58 -3.39 -5.18 7.45
N GLN A 59 -2.84 -6.03 6.57
CA GLN A 59 -2.59 -7.44 6.88
C GLN A 59 -1.57 -7.62 8.00
N SER A 60 -0.54 -6.77 8.05
CA SER A 60 0.46 -6.80 9.12
C SER A 60 -0.17 -6.48 10.48
N TYR A 61 -0.97 -5.42 10.57
CA TYR A 61 -1.67 -5.07 11.82
C TYR A 61 -2.68 -6.14 12.23
N LEU A 62 -3.51 -6.61 11.29
CA LEU A 62 -4.45 -7.70 11.57
C LEU A 62 -3.75 -8.99 11.97
N GLY A 63 -2.60 -9.30 11.40
CA GLY A 63 -1.80 -10.47 11.77
C GLY A 63 -1.27 -10.36 13.19
N GLU A 64 -0.79 -9.19 13.57
CA GLU A 64 -0.32 -8.90 14.93
C GLU A 64 -1.45 -9.01 15.93
N ILE A 65 -2.57 -8.32 15.72
CA ILE A 65 -3.73 -8.33 16.63
C ILE A 65 -4.27 -9.76 16.81
N LYS A 66 -4.44 -10.49 15.70
CA LYS A 66 -4.94 -11.88 15.75
C LYS A 66 -3.99 -12.87 16.43
N ALA A 67 -2.73 -12.54 16.57
CA ALA A 67 -1.75 -13.37 17.26
C ALA A 67 -1.77 -13.19 18.79
N LYS A 68 -2.46 -12.15 19.27
CA LYS A 68 -2.60 -11.85 20.69
C LYS A 68 -3.70 -12.68 21.35
N ARG A 69 -3.75 -12.67 22.68
CA ARG A 69 -4.89 -13.21 23.41
C ARG A 69 -6.15 -12.43 23.06
N TYR A 70 -7.31 -13.01 23.25
CA TYR A 70 -8.55 -12.31 23.02
C TYR A 70 -8.78 -11.18 24.04
N ASP A 71 -8.40 -11.42 25.28
CA ASP A 71 -8.66 -10.55 26.44
C ASP A 71 -7.66 -10.91 27.55
N GLU A 72 -7.29 -9.98 28.40
CA GLU A 72 -6.37 -10.15 29.54
C GLU A 72 -6.79 -11.31 30.45
N ASN A 73 -8.09 -11.50 30.65
CA ASN A 73 -8.64 -12.56 31.46
C ASN A 73 -8.68 -13.93 30.75
N SER A 74 -8.26 -14.02 29.51
CA SER A 74 -8.07 -15.29 28.81
C SER A 74 -6.77 -15.94 29.25
N PRO A 75 -6.74 -17.27 29.47
CA PRO A 75 -5.51 -17.97 29.87
C PRO A 75 -4.47 -17.92 28.74
N SER A 76 -3.21 -18.13 29.10
CA SER A 76 -2.12 -18.25 28.11
C SER A 76 -2.45 -19.31 27.06
N GLY A 77 -2.55 -18.90 25.79
CA GLY A 77 -2.99 -19.75 24.69
C GLY A 77 -4.45 -19.53 24.27
N GLY A 78 -5.19 -18.64 24.93
CA GLY A 78 -6.54 -18.21 24.53
C GLY A 78 -7.64 -19.26 24.61
N VAL A 79 -7.39 -20.39 25.28
CA VAL A 79 -8.38 -21.49 25.46
C VAL A 79 -8.37 -21.99 26.89
N PRO A 80 -9.51 -21.99 27.57
CA PRO A 80 -10.82 -21.49 27.16
C PRO A 80 -10.82 -19.97 27.03
N PRO A 81 -11.72 -19.38 26.23
CA PRO A 81 -11.87 -17.91 26.18
C PRO A 81 -12.32 -17.38 27.55
N CYS A 82 -12.13 -16.10 27.81
CA CYS A 82 -12.72 -15.44 28.96
C CYS A 82 -14.26 -15.56 28.88
N ASP A 83 -14.90 -16.18 29.87
CA ASP A 83 -16.37 -16.35 29.91
C ASP A 83 -16.93 -16.33 31.33
N GLY A 84 -16.07 -16.30 32.36
CA GLY A 84 -16.45 -16.37 33.75
C GLY A 84 -16.99 -17.74 34.20
N VAL A 85 -17.01 -18.74 33.32
CA VAL A 85 -17.65 -20.06 33.58
C VAL A 85 -16.65 -21.20 33.48
N SER A 86 -15.81 -21.24 32.46
CA SER A 86 -14.92 -22.37 32.15
C SER A 86 -13.59 -22.39 32.93
N GLY A 87 -13.51 -21.63 34.01
CA GLY A 87 -12.31 -21.50 34.84
C GLY A 87 -11.39 -20.33 34.40
N ALA A 88 -11.77 -19.62 33.38
CA ALA A 88 -11.23 -18.31 33.02
C ALA A 88 -12.01 -17.20 33.75
N GLY A 89 -11.43 -16.00 33.87
CA GLY A 89 -12.13 -14.83 34.39
C GLY A 89 -13.27 -14.37 33.44
N ALA A 90 -14.12 -13.48 33.93
CA ALA A 90 -15.03 -12.77 33.03
C ALA A 90 -14.19 -11.88 32.07
N CYS A 91 -14.63 -11.74 30.81
CA CYS A 91 -13.98 -10.85 29.89
C CYS A 91 -14.03 -9.40 30.37
N THR A 92 -13.11 -8.59 29.92
CA THR A 92 -13.12 -7.13 30.07
C THR A 92 -14.44 -6.57 29.55
N ALA A 93 -14.96 -5.56 30.22
CA ALA A 93 -16.26 -5.00 29.86
C ALA A 93 -16.16 -4.30 28.50
N ASP A 94 -17.13 -4.57 27.62
CA ASP A 94 -17.28 -3.90 26.34
C ASP A 94 -17.73 -2.42 26.53
N THR A 95 -16.82 -1.61 27.02
CA THR A 95 -17.00 -0.17 27.20
C THR A 95 -15.70 0.53 26.89
N ASP A 96 -15.76 1.65 26.16
CA ASP A 96 -14.59 2.49 25.81
C ASP A 96 -13.69 2.84 27.01
N ALA A 97 -14.19 2.80 28.21
CA ALA A 97 -13.42 3.09 29.43
C ALA A 97 -12.65 1.88 29.99
N ALA A 98 -12.96 0.69 29.52
CA ALA A 98 -12.35 -0.57 29.96
C ALA A 98 -11.42 -1.18 28.91
N LEU A 99 -11.56 -0.74 27.64
CA LEU A 99 -10.69 -1.17 26.54
C LEU A 99 -9.45 -0.29 26.48
N GLY A 100 -8.41 -0.79 25.83
CA GLY A 100 -7.12 -0.12 25.65
C GLY A 100 -6.04 -0.63 26.58
N PRO A 101 -4.80 -0.17 26.40
CA PRO A 101 -3.62 -0.71 27.07
C PRO A 101 -3.72 -0.72 28.59
N ASP A 102 -3.44 -1.85 29.19
CA ASP A 102 -3.47 -2.06 30.62
C ASP A 102 -2.35 -1.34 31.39
N SER A 103 -2.47 -1.34 32.72
CA SER A 103 -1.48 -0.72 33.58
C SER A 103 -0.13 -1.45 33.49
N GLY A 104 0.83 -0.81 32.82
CA GLY A 104 2.17 -1.35 32.57
C GLY A 104 2.50 -1.49 31.09
N GLU A 105 1.52 -1.39 30.21
CA GLU A 105 1.63 -1.52 28.75
C GLU A 105 1.78 -0.18 28.06
N SER A 106 2.81 0.53 28.42
CA SER A 106 3.08 1.89 27.93
C SER A 106 3.65 1.98 26.51
N SER A 107 3.83 0.86 25.83
CA SER A 107 4.39 0.79 24.49
C SER A 107 3.85 -0.39 23.71
N ARG A 108 3.77 -0.26 22.38
CA ARG A 108 3.30 -1.28 21.43
C ARG A 108 3.87 -2.68 21.67
N ALA A 109 5.14 -2.77 22.03
CA ALA A 109 5.82 -4.04 22.29
C ALA A 109 5.29 -4.79 23.52
N LEU A 110 4.54 -4.13 24.38
CA LEU A 110 3.98 -4.69 25.61
C LEU A 110 2.53 -5.12 25.45
N PHE A 111 1.86 -4.69 24.41
CA PHE A 111 0.49 -5.10 24.11
C PHE A 111 0.40 -6.62 24.00
N ASP A 112 -0.44 -7.25 24.78
CA ASP A 112 -0.48 -8.69 24.87
C ASP A 112 -1.87 -9.31 24.60
N ASP A 113 -2.90 -8.50 24.49
CA ASP A 113 -4.22 -8.92 24.04
C ASP A 113 -4.85 -8.00 22.96
N VAL A 114 -6.10 -8.27 22.59
CA VAL A 114 -6.76 -7.59 21.45
C VAL A 114 -7.27 -6.22 21.82
N ASP A 115 -7.75 -6.02 23.02
CA ASP A 115 -8.33 -4.76 23.47
C ASP A 115 -7.28 -3.66 23.71
N ASP A 116 -6.00 -4.01 23.91
CA ASP A 116 -4.88 -3.07 23.88
C ASP A 116 -4.81 -2.20 22.62
N PHE A 117 -5.38 -2.70 21.53
CA PHE A 117 -5.38 -2.02 20.23
C PHE A 117 -6.60 -1.12 20.02
N ASP A 118 -7.49 -1.00 21.00
CA ASP A 118 -8.64 -0.12 20.85
C ASP A 118 -8.20 1.34 20.79
N ASP A 119 -8.89 2.12 19.93
CA ASP A 119 -8.56 3.51 19.63
C ASP A 119 -7.12 3.77 19.15
N LEU A 120 -6.40 2.73 18.71
CA LEU A 120 -5.08 2.91 18.12
C LEU A 120 -5.15 3.77 16.87
N ASP A 121 -4.37 4.85 16.86
CA ASP A 121 -4.29 5.80 15.73
C ASP A 121 -2.83 6.16 15.46
N GLU A 122 -2.30 5.61 14.36
CA GLU A 122 -0.91 5.76 13.96
C GLU A 122 -0.77 6.21 12.50
N GLY A 123 0.30 6.94 12.19
CA GLY A 123 0.66 7.37 10.84
C GLY A 123 0.25 8.78 10.49
N SER A 124 0.03 9.04 9.22
CA SER A 124 -0.17 10.38 8.68
C SER A 124 -1.34 11.11 9.35
N GLY A 125 -1.05 12.25 9.98
CA GLY A 125 -2.05 13.10 10.61
C GLY A 125 -2.49 12.70 12.03
N SER A 126 -2.03 11.56 12.56
CA SER A 126 -2.33 11.15 13.95
C SER A 126 -1.42 11.81 15.00
N GLY A 127 -0.22 12.20 14.59
CA GLY A 127 0.85 12.65 15.48
C GLY A 127 1.74 11.50 15.99
N ASN A 128 1.38 10.26 15.74
CA ASN A 128 2.13 9.06 16.11
C ASN A 128 2.76 8.41 14.86
N ALA A 129 3.90 7.76 15.03
CA ALA A 129 4.50 6.98 13.95
C ALA A 129 3.76 5.66 13.77
N LEU A 130 3.76 5.12 12.54
CA LEU A 130 3.37 3.72 12.30
C LEU A 130 4.44 2.80 12.90
N LEU A 131 4.04 1.88 13.76
CA LEU A 131 4.96 0.98 14.45
C LEU A 131 4.83 -0.47 13.96
N ASP A 132 5.89 -1.24 14.17
CA ASP A 132 5.86 -2.71 14.09
C ASP A 132 5.53 -3.31 15.47
N ALA A 133 5.40 -4.64 15.54
CA ALA A 133 5.07 -5.35 16.77
C ALA A 133 6.12 -5.18 17.88
N GLU A 134 7.34 -4.84 17.54
CA GLU A 134 8.45 -4.56 18.45
C GLU A 134 8.52 -3.09 18.87
N GLY A 135 7.61 -2.24 18.36
CA GLY A 135 7.56 -0.81 18.65
C GLY A 135 8.52 0.05 17.83
N ASN A 136 9.11 -0.47 16.75
CA ASN A 136 9.97 0.32 15.88
C ASN A 136 9.16 1.03 14.80
N SER A 137 9.58 2.24 14.41
CA SER A 137 8.90 3.00 13.35
C SER A 137 9.07 2.31 11.98
N ARG A 138 7.95 2.16 11.27
CA ARG A 138 7.91 1.66 9.87
C ARG A 138 8.27 2.78 8.92
N THR A 139 9.12 2.51 7.96
CA THR A 139 9.54 3.43 6.89
C THR A 139 8.86 3.07 5.57
N GLY A 140 8.65 4.07 4.71
CA GLY A 140 8.03 3.85 3.39
C GLY A 140 6.49 3.88 3.40
N TYR A 141 5.88 4.28 4.53
CA TYR A 141 4.44 4.40 4.74
C TYR A 141 4.04 5.80 5.24
N GLU A 142 4.80 6.83 4.89
CA GLU A 142 4.68 8.19 5.45
C GLU A 142 3.31 8.84 5.18
N ASN A 143 2.61 8.40 4.14
CA ASN A 143 1.28 8.91 3.76
C ASN A 143 0.12 8.01 4.23
N PHE A 144 0.41 6.94 4.94
CA PHE A 144 -0.60 5.99 5.41
C PHE A 144 -0.98 6.28 6.86
N ARG A 145 -2.21 5.98 7.19
CA ARG A 145 -2.76 6.04 8.56
C ARG A 145 -3.47 4.74 8.85
N VAL A 146 -3.25 4.22 10.02
CA VAL A 146 -3.96 3.04 10.56
C VAL A 146 -4.77 3.49 11.75
N GLN A 147 -6.02 3.13 11.75
CA GLN A 147 -6.92 3.28 12.87
C GLN A 147 -7.51 1.91 13.19
N VAL A 148 -7.46 1.52 14.44
CA VAL A 148 -8.02 0.25 14.93
C VAL A 148 -9.11 0.59 15.93
N GLN A 149 -10.21 -0.13 15.85
CA GLN A 149 -11.31 -0.09 16.80
C GLN A 149 -11.72 -1.52 17.08
N VAL A 150 -11.79 -1.88 18.35
CA VAL A 150 -12.11 -3.22 18.85
C VAL A 150 -13.56 -3.29 19.31
#